data_dca0bffb85f3eea5340dad5787decb14
#
_entry.id   dca0bffb85f3eea5340dad5787decb14
#
_cell.length_a   1.000
_cell.length_b   1.000
_cell.length_c   1.000
_cell.angle_alpha   90.00
_cell.angle_beta   90.00
_cell.angle_gamma   90.00
#
_symmetry.space_group_name_H-M   'P 1'
#
loop_
_entity.id
_entity.type
_entity.pdbx_description
1 polymer ?
#
loop_
_entity_poly.entity_id
_entity_poly.type
_entity_poly.pdbx_seq_one_letter_code
_entity_poly.pdbx_strand_id
1 'polypeptide(L)'
;MSSHGLTKSLVVTALALVGAWAFAQAPAQEQALTRSAEDPQLQWGPCPPLMPAGCALAVLHGDPAKANADAFLKLPAGASVPDHWHTSAERMVLVAGELQANYKGQAQLELKPGMYAYGPAKLPHSASCISSVPCVLFIAFESAVDVVPTEPGR
;
A
#
# COMPACT_ATOMS: atom_id res chain seq x y z
N MET A 1 -61.72 -55.03 -49.36
CA MET A 1 -61.86 -54.58 -47.99
C MET A 1 -60.48 -54.29 -47.48
N SER A 2 -60.10 -52.98 -47.50
CA SER A 2 -58.74 -52.46 -47.17
C SER A 2 -58.66 -52.10 -45.71
N SER A 3 -57.68 -52.64 -45.03
CA SER A 3 -57.37 -52.31 -43.64
C SER A 3 -56.11 -51.45 -43.67
N HIS A 4 -56.27 -50.18 -43.25
CA HIS A 4 -55.13 -49.22 -43.14
C HIS A 4 -54.59 -49.31 -41.71
N GLY A 5 -53.37 -49.80 -41.56
CA GLY A 5 -52.63 -49.78 -40.32
C GLY A 5 -51.93 -48.43 -40.15
N LEU A 6 -52.28 -47.70 -39.05
CA LEU A 6 -51.64 -46.46 -38.68
C LEU A 6 -50.42 -46.77 -37.80
N THR A 7 -49.23 -46.54 -38.36
CA THR A 7 -47.97 -46.58 -37.56
C THR A 7 -47.76 -45.25 -36.87
N LYS A 8 -47.81 -45.27 -35.52
CA LYS A 8 -47.46 -44.09 -34.69
C LYS A 8 -45.95 -44.06 -34.49
N SER A 9 -45.29 -43.08 -35.11
CA SER A 9 -43.87 -42.76 -34.85
C SER A 9 -43.75 -42.02 -33.49
N LEU A 10 -43.05 -42.62 -32.56
CA LEU A 10 -42.60 -41.96 -31.31
C LEU A 10 -41.32 -41.18 -31.62
N VAL A 11 -41.40 -39.85 -31.56
CA VAL A 11 -40.21 -38.98 -31.60
C VAL A 11 -39.72 -38.84 -30.16
N VAL A 12 -38.61 -39.47 -29.87
CA VAL A 12 -37.91 -39.31 -28.56
C VAL A 12 -36.98 -38.08 -28.71
N THR A 13 -37.36 -36.97 -28.06
CA THR A 13 -36.53 -35.78 -27.99
C THR A 13 -35.52 -35.95 -26.85
N ALA A 14 -34.26 -36.21 -27.17
CA ALA A 14 -33.18 -36.26 -26.19
C ALA A 14 -32.78 -34.81 -25.81
N LEU A 15 -33.12 -34.41 -24.55
CA LEU A 15 -32.63 -33.14 -23.98
C LEU A 15 -31.17 -33.35 -23.56
N ALA A 16 -30.21 -32.77 -24.29
CA ALA A 16 -28.81 -32.73 -23.89
C ALA A 16 -28.63 -31.62 -22.83
N LEU A 17 -28.49 -32.01 -21.56
CA LEU A 17 -28.05 -31.12 -20.47
C LEU A 17 -26.55 -30.80 -20.65
N VAL A 18 -26.26 -29.65 -21.24
CA VAL A 18 -24.92 -29.10 -21.27
C VAL A 18 -24.61 -28.52 -19.88
N GLY A 19 -24.00 -29.31 -19.03
CA GLY A 19 -23.47 -28.83 -17.75
C GLY A 19 -22.37 -27.80 -17.98
N ALA A 20 -22.61 -26.52 -17.65
CA ALA A 20 -21.58 -25.50 -17.62
C ALA A 20 -20.63 -25.79 -16.44
N TRP A 21 -19.47 -26.33 -16.73
CA TRP A 21 -18.39 -26.47 -15.75
C TRP A 21 -17.78 -25.09 -15.54
N ALA A 22 -18.14 -24.43 -14.44
CA ALA A 22 -17.45 -23.22 -13.99
C ALA A 22 -16.06 -23.65 -13.52
N PHE A 23 -15.03 -23.41 -14.33
CA PHE A 23 -13.64 -23.51 -13.89
C PHE A 23 -13.41 -22.34 -12.92
N ALA A 24 -13.35 -22.63 -11.62
CA ALA A 24 -12.83 -21.70 -10.65
C ALA A 24 -11.38 -21.40 -11.04
N GLN A 25 -11.09 -20.16 -11.48
CA GLN A 25 -9.71 -19.73 -11.70
C GLN A 25 -8.98 -19.79 -10.36
N ALA A 26 -7.89 -20.53 -10.30
CA ALA A 26 -6.99 -20.48 -9.16
C ALA A 26 -6.54 -19.01 -8.98
N PRO A 27 -6.43 -18.52 -7.73
CA PRO A 27 -5.90 -17.18 -7.49
C PRO A 27 -4.53 -17.06 -8.17
N ALA A 28 -4.32 -15.94 -8.86
CA ALA A 28 -3.05 -15.68 -9.51
C ALA A 28 -1.95 -15.74 -8.44
N GLN A 29 -0.91 -16.54 -8.71
CA GLN A 29 0.21 -16.65 -7.78
C GLN A 29 0.91 -15.30 -7.70
N GLU A 30 1.09 -14.80 -6.48
CA GLU A 30 1.83 -13.58 -6.22
C GLU A 30 3.30 -13.76 -6.66
N GLN A 31 3.84 -12.75 -7.35
CA GLN A 31 5.19 -12.81 -7.89
C GLN A 31 6.16 -12.01 -7.04
N ALA A 32 7.38 -12.54 -6.88
CA ALA A 32 8.47 -11.80 -6.26
C ALA A 32 8.77 -10.53 -7.08
N LEU A 33 9.02 -9.43 -6.40
CA LEU A 33 9.36 -8.14 -7.02
C LEU A 33 10.60 -7.53 -6.35
N THR A 34 11.27 -6.64 -7.07
CA THR A 34 12.32 -5.78 -6.55
C THR A 34 12.11 -4.36 -7.06
N ARG A 35 12.34 -3.36 -6.21
CA ARG A 35 12.22 -1.92 -6.55
C ARG A 35 13.32 -1.14 -5.87
N SER A 36 13.88 -0.15 -6.56
CA SER A 36 14.70 0.89 -5.95
C SER A 36 13.93 2.21 -5.93
N ALA A 37 14.39 3.16 -5.15
CA ALA A 37 13.77 4.50 -5.08
C ALA A 37 13.91 5.30 -6.40
N GLU A 38 14.85 4.89 -7.27
CA GLU A 38 15.12 5.46 -8.59
C GLU A 38 14.42 4.70 -9.73
N ASP A 39 13.67 3.62 -9.43
CA ASP A 39 12.98 2.84 -10.44
C ASP A 39 11.98 3.73 -11.20
N PRO A 40 12.16 3.92 -12.55
CA PRO A 40 11.29 4.76 -13.35
C PRO A 40 9.85 4.23 -13.46
N GLN A 41 9.60 3.00 -13.08
CA GLN A 41 8.26 2.40 -13.07
C GLN A 41 7.47 2.74 -11.79
N LEU A 42 8.09 3.35 -10.77
CA LEU A 42 7.38 3.75 -9.57
C LEU A 42 6.32 4.81 -9.89
N GLN A 43 5.12 4.56 -9.42
CA GLN A 43 4.00 5.50 -9.53
C GLN A 43 3.99 6.39 -8.27
N TRP A 44 4.65 7.53 -8.34
CA TRP A 44 4.66 8.52 -7.28
C TRP A 44 3.36 9.32 -7.30
N GLY A 45 2.59 9.23 -6.22
CA GLY A 45 1.40 10.05 -5.96
C GLY A 45 1.67 11.12 -4.90
N PRO A 46 0.77 12.12 -4.77
CA PRO A 46 0.88 13.13 -3.72
C PRO A 46 0.66 12.51 -2.34
N CYS A 47 1.34 13.06 -1.33
CA CYS A 47 1.06 12.74 0.06
C CYS A 47 -0.28 13.38 0.53
N PRO A 48 -0.84 12.93 1.68
CA PRO A 48 -1.96 13.61 2.33
C PRO A 48 -1.70 15.11 2.58
N PRO A 49 -2.74 15.96 2.64
CA PRO A 49 -2.60 17.43 2.71
C PRO A 49 -1.78 17.97 3.89
N LEU A 50 -1.68 17.20 4.99
CA LEU A 50 -0.87 17.58 6.15
C LEU A 50 0.63 17.56 5.86
N MET A 51 1.05 16.73 4.91
CA MET A 51 2.46 16.55 4.58
C MET A 51 2.99 17.78 3.80
N PRO A 52 4.31 18.04 3.84
CA PRO A 52 4.90 19.19 3.18
C PRO A 52 4.69 19.16 1.66
N ALA A 53 4.59 20.34 1.06
CA ALA A 53 4.50 20.46 -0.40
C ALA A 53 5.69 19.76 -1.08
N GLY A 54 5.42 19.04 -2.16
CA GLY A 54 6.42 18.24 -2.88
C GLY A 54 6.70 16.86 -2.26
N CYS A 55 6.04 16.52 -1.14
CA CYS A 55 6.02 15.14 -0.64
C CYS A 55 5.38 14.20 -1.66
N ALA A 56 5.93 13.01 -1.83
CA ALA A 56 5.39 11.98 -2.71
C ALA A 56 5.46 10.59 -2.05
N LEU A 57 4.45 9.77 -2.33
CA LEU A 57 4.33 8.39 -1.86
C LEU A 57 4.23 7.45 -3.06
N ALA A 58 4.97 6.35 -3.05
CA ALA A 58 4.85 5.28 -4.04
C ALA A 58 4.56 3.96 -3.34
N VAL A 59 3.43 3.33 -3.64
CA VAL A 59 3.08 2.02 -3.11
C VAL A 59 3.94 0.96 -3.81
N LEU A 60 4.62 0.13 -3.02
CA LEU A 60 5.49 -0.95 -3.50
C LEU A 60 4.75 -2.28 -3.52
N HIS A 61 3.95 -2.52 -2.48
CA HIS A 61 3.19 -3.75 -2.30
C HIS A 61 1.95 -3.48 -1.44
N GLY A 62 0.90 -4.27 -1.64
CA GLY A 62 -0.33 -4.18 -0.85
C GLY A 62 -1.27 -3.05 -1.28
N ASP A 63 -2.26 -2.80 -0.44
CA ASP A 63 -3.29 -1.78 -0.61
C ASP A 63 -3.21 -0.79 0.56
N PRO A 64 -2.91 0.51 0.33
CA PRO A 64 -2.79 1.49 1.42
C PRO A 64 -4.03 1.64 2.29
N ALA A 65 -5.21 1.25 1.79
CA ALA A 65 -6.45 1.26 2.57
C ALA A 65 -6.61 0.02 3.48
N LYS A 66 -5.64 -0.89 3.45
CA LYS A 66 -5.65 -2.15 4.21
C LYS A 66 -4.38 -2.31 5.04
N ALA A 67 -4.32 -3.41 5.79
CA ALA A 67 -3.13 -3.81 6.52
C ALA A 67 -2.02 -4.33 5.58
N ASN A 68 -0.76 -4.21 6.03
CA ASN A 68 0.44 -4.72 5.37
C ASN A 68 0.73 -4.07 4.01
N ALA A 69 0.63 -2.74 3.94
CA ALA A 69 1.10 -1.97 2.79
C ALA A 69 2.56 -1.54 2.98
N ASP A 70 3.34 -1.67 1.90
CA ASP A 70 4.72 -1.19 1.81
C ASP A 70 4.80 -0.01 0.85
N ALA A 71 5.53 1.03 1.22
CA ALA A 71 5.65 2.24 0.42
C ALA A 71 7.04 2.87 0.50
N PHE A 72 7.41 3.63 -0.54
CA PHE A 72 8.41 4.68 -0.42
C PHE A 72 7.73 6.02 -0.15
N LEU A 73 8.24 6.74 0.85
CA LEU A 73 7.93 8.14 1.11
C LEU A 73 9.12 8.99 0.70
N LYS A 74 8.88 10.01 -0.12
CA LYS A 74 9.89 10.99 -0.52
C LYS A 74 9.54 12.37 0.03
N LEU A 75 10.45 12.94 0.81
CA LEU A 75 10.38 14.30 1.32
C LEU A 75 11.39 15.18 0.58
N PRO A 76 11.02 16.39 0.15
CA PRO A 76 11.99 17.35 -0.39
C PRO A 76 13.11 17.64 0.60
N ALA A 77 14.29 18.02 0.08
CA ALA A 77 15.38 18.52 0.90
C ALA A 77 14.92 19.70 1.76
N GLY A 78 15.27 19.69 3.05
CA GLY A 78 14.89 20.73 4.01
C GLY A 78 13.42 20.74 4.42
N ALA A 79 12.59 19.82 3.92
CA ALA A 79 11.18 19.76 4.28
C ALA A 79 10.96 19.26 5.72
N SER A 80 9.98 19.85 6.39
CA SER A 80 9.54 19.42 7.73
C SER A 80 8.11 18.91 7.68
N VAL A 81 7.88 17.77 8.34
CA VAL A 81 6.58 17.18 8.58
C VAL A 81 6.11 17.64 9.96
N PRO A 82 4.94 18.30 10.07
CA PRO A 82 4.43 18.78 11.35
C PRO A 82 4.06 17.63 12.29
N ASP A 83 3.76 17.97 13.53
CA ASP A 83 3.34 16.98 14.54
C ASP A 83 2.06 16.25 14.09
N HIS A 84 2.16 14.94 14.05
CA HIS A 84 1.10 14.03 13.64
C HIS A 84 1.27 12.67 14.32
N TRP A 85 0.33 11.78 14.10
CA TRP A 85 0.41 10.38 14.47
C TRP A 85 -0.27 9.50 13.41
N HIS A 86 0.00 8.21 13.45
CA HIS A 86 -0.62 7.22 12.57
C HIS A 86 -1.39 6.19 13.38
N THR A 87 -2.50 5.70 12.86
CA THR A 87 -3.22 4.54 13.45
C THR A 87 -2.35 3.29 13.37
N SER A 88 -1.56 3.16 12.30
CA SER A 88 -0.57 2.10 12.12
C SER A 88 0.70 2.35 12.92
N ALA A 89 1.35 1.29 13.39
CA ALA A 89 2.79 1.35 13.60
C ALA A 89 3.52 1.36 12.26
N GLU A 90 4.72 1.95 12.23
CA GLU A 90 5.57 2.07 11.07
C GLU A 90 6.92 1.42 11.31
N ARG A 91 7.32 0.55 10.40
CA ARG A 91 8.71 0.04 10.35
C ARG A 91 9.39 0.69 9.16
N MET A 92 10.43 1.45 9.42
CA MET A 92 11.05 2.32 8.44
C MET A 92 12.53 1.99 8.25
N VAL A 93 13.00 2.19 7.03
CA VAL A 93 14.43 2.26 6.72
C VAL A 93 14.67 3.51 5.90
N LEU A 94 15.62 4.37 6.33
CA LEU A 94 16.04 5.48 5.49
C LEU A 94 16.86 4.94 4.30
N VAL A 95 16.43 5.26 3.09
CA VAL A 95 17.07 4.83 1.83
C VAL A 95 18.03 5.90 1.33
N ALA A 96 17.65 7.18 1.44
CA ALA A 96 18.44 8.31 0.99
C ALA A 96 18.22 9.55 1.86
N GLY A 97 19.19 10.47 1.86
CA GLY A 97 19.16 11.70 2.65
C GLY A 97 19.57 11.51 4.10
N GLU A 98 19.26 12.50 4.95
CA GLU A 98 19.41 12.45 6.41
C GLU A 98 18.13 12.98 7.03
N LEU A 99 17.55 12.22 7.96
CA LEU A 99 16.26 12.54 8.57
C LEU A 99 16.41 12.68 10.09
N GLN A 100 15.81 13.73 10.65
CA GLN A 100 15.54 13.82 12.08
C GLN A 100 14.07 13.48 12.35
N ALA A 101 13.81 12.73 13.43
CA ALA A 101 12.46 12.44 13.90
C ALA A 101 12.36 12.70 15.41
N ASN A 102 11.27 13.34 15.84
CA ASN A 102 11.02 13.70 17.23
C ASN A 102 9.74 13.05 17.69
N TYR A 103 9.83 11.98 18.47
CA TYR A 103 8.70 11.31 19.10
C TYR A 103 8.40 11.91 20.46
N LYS A 104 7.13 12.17 20.76
CA LYS A 104 6.69 12.78 22.03
C LYS A 104 7.24 12.02 23.24
N GLY A 105 7.98 12.71 24.09
CA GLY A 105 8.56 12.14 25.34
C GLY A 105 9.80 11.29 25.13
N GLN A 106 10.40 11.28 23.92
CA GLN A 106 11.62 10.53 23.62
C GLN A 106 12.75 11.45 23.14
N ALA A 107 13.97 10.94 23.14
CA ALA A 107 15.10 11.64 22.54
C ALA A 107 14.93 11.71 21.02
N GLN A 108 15.44 12.80 20.44
CA GLN A 108 15.48 12.95 18.99
C GLN A 108 16.25 11.80 18.33
N LEU A 109 15.70 11.29 17.25
CA LEU A 109 16.34 10.28 16.41
C LEU A 109 16.96 10.96 15.18
N GLU A 110 18.15 10.51 14.80
CA GLU A 110 18.78 10.86 13.54
C GLU A 110 18.97 9.58 12.72
N LEU A 111 18.45 9.58 11.51
CA LEU A 111 18.55 8.47 10.59
C LEU A 111 19.47 8.83 9.43
N LYS A 112 20.34 7.86 9.08
CA LYS A 112 21.18 7.84 7.89
C LYS A 112 20.81 6.65 7.01
N PRO A 113 21.17 6.65 5.71
CA PRO A 113 20.84 5.53 4.83
C PRO A 113 21.23 4.16 5.41
N GLY A 114 20.29 3.21 5.36
CA GLY A 114 20.41 1.87 5.92
C GLY A 114 20.00 1.74 7.39
N MET A 115 19.71 2.84 8.10
CA MET A 115 19.25 2.78 9.48
C MET A 115 17.76 2.45 9.55
N TYR A 116 17.42 1.54 10.45
CA TYR A 116 16.06 1.17 10.82
C TYR A 116 15.50 2.07 11.92
N ALA A 117 14.22 2.42 11.81
CA ALA A 117 13.46 3.07 12.87
C ALA A 117 12.08 2.40 13.02
N TYR A 118 11.57 2.46 14.23
CA TYR A 118 10.23 1.99 14.58
C TYR A 118 9.41 3.14 15.15
N GLY A 119 8.31 3.47 14.50
CA GLY A 119 7.31 4.44 14.94
C GLY A 119 6.12 3.70 15.57
N PRO A 120 5.92 3.78 16.91
CA PRO A 120 4.75 3.17 17.54
C PRO A 120 3.43 3.77 17.03
N ALA A 121 2.41 2.93 16.92
CA ALA A 121 1.06 3.37 16.62
C ALA A 121 0.58 4.45 17.60
N LYS A 122 -0.08 5.49 17.08
CA LYS A 122 -0.68 6.61 17.84
C LYS A 122 0.29 7.46 18.66
N LEU A 123 1.60 7.27 18.51
CA LEU A 123 2.59 8.12 19.18
C LEU A 123 2.84 9.38 18.36
N PRO A 124 2.52 10.60 18.88
CA PRO A 124 2.77 11.85 18.18
C PRO A 124 4.26 12.05 17.86
N HIS A 125 4.53 12.50 16.65
CA HIS A 125 5.88 12.78 16.19
C HIS A 125 5.90 13.80 15.05
N SER A 126 7.07 14.40 14.86
CA SER A 126 7.41 15.24 13.72
C SER A 126 8.69 14.72 13.08
N ALA A 127 8.94 15.09 11.84
CA ALA A 127 10.17 14.72 11.14
C ALA A 127 10.68 15.88 10.29
N SER A 128 12.00 15.89 10.00
CA SER A 128 12.62 16.87 9.11
C SER A 128 13.69 16.20 8.26
N CYS A 129 13.63 16.40 6.96
CA CYS A 129 14.72 16.05 6.05
C CYS A 129 15.79 17.12 6.15
N ILE A 130 16.89 16.83 6.84
CA ILE A 130 17.95 17.80 7.16
C ILE A 130 19.06 17.84 6.11
N SER A 131 19.01 16.94 5.13
CA SER A 131 20.02 16.89 4.04
C SER A 131 19.70 17.88 2.91
N SER A 132 20.71 18.18 2.11
CA SER A 132 20.58 18.99 0.89
C SER A 132 19.99 18.21 -0.30
N VAL A 133 19.76 16.90 -0.13
CA VAL A 133 19.11 16.02 -1.09
C VAL A 133 17.80 15.51 -0.49
N PRO A 134 16.81 15.09 -1.30
CA PRO A 134 15.58 14.54 -0.78
C PRO A 134 15.80 13.34 0.14
N CYS A 135 15.00 13.22 1.20
CA CYS A 135 14.93 12.03 2.03
C CYS A 135 13.97 11.01 1.40
N VAL A 136 14.40 9.76 1.34
CA VAL A 136 13.53 8.65 0.92
C VAL A 136 13.51 7.61 2.03
N LEU A 137 12.31 7.27 2.50
CA LEU A 137 12.08 6.20 3.46
C LEU A 137 11.35 5.05 2.77
N PHE A 138 11.78 3.83 3.04
CA PHE A 138 10.92 2.67 2.95
C PHE A 138 10.09 2.59 4.25
N ILE A 139 8.79 2.39 4.13
CA ILE A 139 7.87 2.24 5.27
C ILE A 139 6.99 1.03 5.06
N ALA A 140 6.97 0.12 6.05
CA ALA A 140 6.02 -0.98 6.14
C ALA A 140 4.96 -0.65 7.21
N PHE A 141 3.70 -0.57 6.79
CA PHE A 141 2.55 -0.26 7.64
C PHE A 141 1.86 -1.53 8.11
N GLU A 142 1.50 -1.60 9.39
CA GLU A 142 0.79 -2.75 9.97
C GLU A 142 -0.73 -2.70 9.75
N SER A 143 -1.28 -1.49 9.63
CA SER A 143 -2.69 -1.25 9.29
C SER A 143 -2.81 -0.23 8.17
N ALA A 144 -4.02 0.20 7.82
CA ALA A 144 -4.24 1.20 6.77
C ALA A 144 -3.39 2.47 6.98
N VAL A 145 -2.89 3.02 5.88
CA VAL A 145 -2.06 4.22 5.87
C VAL A 145 -2.94 5.44 6.16
N ASP A 146 -2.63 6.16 7.21
CA ASP A 146 -3.25 7.45 7.54
C ASP A 146 -2.21 8.43 8.08
N VAL A 147 -2.58 9.69 8.15
CA VAL A 147 -1.82 10.77 8.81
C VAL A 147 -2.84 11.62 9.58
N VAL A 148 -2.75 11.61 10.89
CA VAL A 148 -3.69 12.31 11.76
C VAL A 148 -2.95 13.47 12.44
N PRO A 149 -3.40 14.74 12.25
CA PRO A 149 -2.78 15.87 12.92
C PRO A 149 -2.94 15.74 14.43
N THR A 150 -1.91 16.16 15.18
CA THR A 150 -2.07 16.41 16.61
C THR A 150 -2.84 17.71 16.79
N GLU A 151 -3.87 17.70 17.64
CA GLU A 151 -4.55 18.94 17.98
C GLU A 151 -3.58 19.90 18.69
N PRO A 152 -3.59 21.20 18.35
CA PRO A 152 -2.79 22.18 19.09
C PRO A 152 -3.24 22.23 20.56
N GLY A 153 -2.39 21.74 21.44
CA GLY A 153 -2.45 22.01 22.89
C GLY A 153 -3.69 21.53 23.64
N ARG A 154 -3.75 20.23 23.93
CA ARG A 154 -4.40 19.74 25.15
C ARG A 154 -3.36 19.22 26.14
#